data_fd787aa2b040754a436510813bb14ce8
#
_entry.id   fd787aa2b040754a436510813bb14ce8
#
_cell.length_a   1.000
_cell.length_b   1.000
_cell.length_c   1.000
_cell.angle_alpha   90.00
_cell.angle_beta   90.00
_cell.angle_gamma   90.00
#
_symmetry.space_group_name_H-M   'P 1'
#
loop_
_entity.id
_entity.type
_entity.pdbx_description
1 polymer ?
#
loop_
_entity_poly.entity_id
_entity_poly.type
_entity_poly.pdbx_seq_one_letter_code
_entity_poly.pdbx_strand_id
1 'polypeptide(L)'
;MAPRLAKGVSNVPKGLHDFFRCCERLLDSAPDLTPFSEEDRKRICFYTNEIAKLTERLSATSNGNRTRVLLVDDESLVRQILKQILASYQDVELVGEAASGYEAVAAVERLQPDIVVMDIRMPGMDGIAAAREIRAKYPRMKIIGLSEHAHSYNTDAMEQAGAVGVYLKSMALEYLYPAIKAAHPAI
;
A
#
# COMPACT_ATOMS: atom_id res chain seq x y z
N MET A 1 9.98 -35.46 -0.62
CA MET A 1 9.36 -35.06 -1.90
C MET A 1 8.40 -33.94 -1.60
N ALA A 2 8.80 -32.69 -1.85
CA ALA A 2 8.00 -31.52 -1.49
C ALA A 2 6.72 -31.47 -2.34
N PRO A 3 5.56 -31.13 -1.77
CA PRO A 3 4.32 -30.95 -2.54
C PRO A 3 4.49 -29.75 -3.48
N ARG A 4 4.53 -30.01 -4.79
CA ARG A 4 4.48 -28.97 -5.82
C ARG A 4 3.15 -28.23 -5.71
N LEU A 5 3.19 -26.89 -5.68
CA LEU A 5 2.03 -26.03 -5.87
C LEU A 5 1.20 -26.53 -7.04
N ALA A 6 -0.10 -26.73 -6.81
CA ALA A 6 -1.04 -27.20 -7.80
C ALA A 6 -0.98 -26.30 -9.04
N LYS A 7 -0.70 -26.90 -10.21
CA LYS A 7 -0.84 -26.25 -11.51
C LYS A 7 -2.30 -25.87 -11.70
N GLY A 8 -2.62 -24.60 -11.54
CA GLY A 8 -4.00 -24.11 -11.74
C GLY A 8 -4.30 -22.71 -11.25
N VAL A 9 -3.37 -22.02 -10.58
CA VAL A 9 -3.60 -20.66 -10.09
C VAL A 9 -2.89 -19.69 -11.03
N SER A 10 -3.54 -19.31 -12.11
CA SER A 10 -2.96 -18.46 -13.16
C SER A 10 -3.01 -16.95 -12.87
N ASN A 11 -3.56 -16.52 -11.72
CA ASN A 11 -3.81 -15.11 -11.46
C ASN A 11 -3.49 -14.68 -10.01
N VAL A 12 -2.50 -15.29 -9.38
CA VAL A 12 -1.98 -14.80 -8.09
C VAL A 12 -1.22 -13.50 -8.34
N PRO A 13 -1.47 -12.42 -7.58
CA PRO A 13 -0.68 -11.20 -7.66
C PRO A 13 0.82 -11.53 -7.60
N LYS A 14 1.61 -10.94 -8.50
CA LYS A 14 3.04 -11.24 -8.63
C LYS A 14 3.80 -11.13 -7.30
N GLY A 15 3.45 -10.16 -6.47
CA GLY A 15 4.02 -9.98 -5.13
C GLY A 15 3.72 -11.13 -4.18
N LEU A 16 2.53 -11.72 -4.25
CA LEU A 16 2.16 -12.88 -3.42
C LEU A 16 2.86 -14.14 -3.92
N HIS A 17 3.04 -14.28 -5.24
CA HIS A 17 3.82 -15.36 -5.84
C HIS A 17 5.31 -15.28 -5.46
N ASP A 18 5.86 -14.06 -5.43
CA ASP A 18 7.25 -13.83 -5.02
C ASP A 18 7.44 -14.03 -3.51
N PHE A 19 6.46 -13.66 -2.70
CA PHE A 19 6.42 -13.96 -1.26
C PHE A 19 6.40 -15.47 -1.00
N PHE A 20 5.57 -16.24 -1.70
CA PHE A 20 5.54 -17.70 -1.57
C PHE A 20 6.84 -18.34 -2.00
N ARG A 21 7.44 -17.88 -3.09
CA ARG A 21 8.76 -18.32 -3.55
C ARG A 21 9.88 -18.01 -2.55
N CYS A 22 9.78 -16.86 -1.87
CA CYS A 22 10.69 -16.48 -0.80
C CYS A 22 10.51 -17.41 0.42
N CYS A 23 9.28 -17.68 0.83
CA CYS A 23 8.98 -18.62 1.92
C CYS A 23 9.44 -20.04 1.60
N GLU A 24 9.23 -20.54 0.37
CA GLU A 24 9.75 -21.85 -0.07
C GLU A 24 11.28 -21.91 -0.02
N ARG A 25 11.97 -20.87 -0.52
CA ARG A 25 13.44 -20.79 -0.46
C ARG A 25 13.97 -20.72 0.97
N LEU A 26 13.30 -20.00 1.86
CA LEU A 26 13.67 -19.93 3.28
C LEU A 26 13.47 -21.26 3.98
N LEU A 27 12.42 -22.01 3.65
CA LEU A 27 12.15 -23.35 4.18
C LEU A 27 13.15 -24.39 3.65
N ASP A 28 13.58 -24.23 2.38
CA ASP A 28 14.54 -25.17 1.75
C ASP A 28 16.00 -24.86 2.15
N SER A 29 16.34 -23.60 2.47
CA SER A 29 17.71 -23.18 2.78
C SER A 29 18.06 -23.17 4.26
N ALA A 30 17.12 -23.46 5.17
CA ALA A 30 17.34 -23.49 6.62
C ALA A 30 16.91 -24.83 7.22
N PRO A 31 17.67 -25.90 7.04
CA PRO A 31 17.35 -27.23 7.58
C PRO A 31 17.31 -27.28 9.11
N ASP A 32 17.94 -26.32 9.80
CA ASP A 32 18.02 -26.27 11.27
C ASP A 32 16.92 -25.39 11.94
N LEU A 33 16.09 -24.69 11.16
CA LEU A 33 14.91 -23.98 11.68
C LEU A 33 13.68 -24.89 11.64
N THR A 34 13.73 -26.03 12.32
CA THR A 34 12.57 -26.94 12.43
C THR A 34 11.83 -26.80 13.76
N PRO A 35 10.94 -25.78 13.93
CA PRO A 35 9.84 -25.95 14.85
C PRO A 35 8.56 -26.45 14.16
N PHE A 36 8.53 -26.59 12.80
CA PHE A 36 7.31 -26.97 12.10
C PHE A 36 7.34 -28.44 11.68
N SER A 37 6.37 -29.20 12.19
CA SER A 37 6.13 -30.58 11.77
C SER A 37 5.69 -30.62 10.29
N GLU A 38 5.77 -31.79 9.65
CA GLU A 38 5.26 -31.98 8.28
C GLU A 38 3.76 -31.71 8.18
N GLU A 39 3.02 -31.91 9.27
CA GLU A 39 1.62 -31.58 9.43
C GLU A 39 1.41 -30.05 9.42
N ASP A 40 2.24 -29.28 10.14
CA ASP A 40 2.19 -27.83 10.15
C ASP A 40 2.50 -27.23 8.78
N ARG A 41 3.46 -27.81 8.04
CA ARG A 41 3.78 -27.42 6.67
C ARG A 41 2.60 -27.64 5.73
N LYS A 42 1.88 -28.75 5.85
CA LYS A 42 0.65 -29.03 5.08
C LYS A 42 -0.46 -28.06 5.42
N ARG A 43 -0.63 -27.72 6.68
CA ARG A 43 -1.61 -26.72 7.15
C ARG A 43 -1.28 -25.32 6.62
N ILE A 44 -0.03 -24.90 6.69
CA ILE A 44 0.42 -23.60 6.14
C ILE A 44 0.14 -23.56 4.64
N CYS A 45 0.50 -24.60 3.89
CA CYS A 45 0.23 -24.70 2.45
C CYS A 45 -1.26 -24.68 2.13
N PHE A 46 -2.09 -25.35 2.93
CA PHE A 46 -3.54 -25.34 2.78
C PHE A 46 -4.14 -23.95 3.01
N TYR A 47 -3.78 -23.30 4.12
CA TYR A 47 -4.28 -21.95 4.43
C TYR A 47 -3.80 -20.89 3.44
N THR A 48 -2.57 -20.99 2.97
CA THR A 48 -2.06 -20.06 1.94
C THR A 48 -2.78 -20.23 0.62
N ASN A 49 -3.13 -21.45 0.20
CA ASN A 49 -3.94 -21.68 -0.99
C ASN A 49 -5.38 -21.19 -0.83
N GLU A 50 -5.98 -21.34 0.34
CA GLU A 50 -7.34 -20.83 0.61
C GLU A 50 -7.36 -19.30 0.64
N ILE A 51 -6.36 -18.65 1.25
CA ILE A 51 -6.19 -17.19 1.21
C ILE A 51 -6.02 -16.70 -0.22
N ALA A 52 -5.20 -17.37 -1.05
CA ALA A 52 -5.03 -17.02 -2.45
C ALA A 52 -6.36 -17.10 -3.23
N LYS A 53 -7.14 -18.18 -3.04
CA LYS A 53 -8.47 -18.33 -3.66
C LYS A 53 -9.47 -17.26 -3.20
N LEU A 54 -9.46 -16.91 -1.90
CA LEU A 54 -10.31 -15.85 -1.38
C LEU A 54 -9.91 -14.48 -1.95
N THR A 55 -8.62 -14.21 -2.09
CA THR A 55 -8.09 -13.00 -2.71
C THR A 55 -8.48 -12.90 -4.18
N GLU A 56 -8.42 -14.02 -4.94
CA GLU A 56 -8.92 -14.08 -6.32
C GLU A 56 -10.42 -13.82 -6.42
N ARG A 57 -11.22 -14.42 -5.52
CA ARG A 57 -12.68 -14.21 -5.51
C ARG A 57 -13.06 -12.79 -5.17
N LEU A 58 -12.33 -12.14 -4.25
CA LEU A 58 -12.54 -10.74 -3.89
C LEU A 58 -12.09 -9.79 -5.02
N SER A 59 -11.01 -10.10 -5.74
CA SER A 59 -10.58 -9.31 -6.91
C SER A 59 -11.47 -9.52 -8.13
N ALA A 60 -12.08 -10.68 -8.30
CA ALA A 60 -13.03 -10.92 -9.38
C ALA A 60 -14.37 -10.18 -9.21
N THR A 61 -14.74 -9.82 -7.99
CA THR A 61 -15.92 -8.99 -7.69
C THR A 61 -15.64 -7.48 -7.80
N SER A 62 -14.38 -7.07 -7.89
CA SER A 62 -13.97 -5.68 -8.12
C SER A 62 -13.97 -5.35 -9.62
N ASN A 63 -15.12 -5.43 -10.25
CA ASN A 63 -15.28 -5.08 -11.64
C ASN A 63 -15.36 -3.56 -11.79
N GLY A 64 -14.23 -2.92 -12.14
CA GLY A 64 -14.24 -1.63 -12.85
C GLY A 64 -13.84 -0.37 -12.11
N ASN A 65 -13.61 -0.35 -10.80
CA ASN A 65 -13.23 0.89 -10.12
C ASN A 65 -11.98 0.71 -9.25
N ARG A 66 -10.80 0.88 -9.87
CA ARG A 66 -9.53 0.92 -9.12
C ARG A 66 -9.46 2.22 -8.34
N THR A 67 -9.01 2.14 -7.08
CA THR A 67 -8.71 3.33 -6.28
C THR A 67 -7.52 4.06 -6.88
N ARG A 68 -7.74 5.28 -7.34
CA ARG A 68 -6.73 6.11 -8.01
C ARG A 68 -5.90 6.87 -6.97
N VAL A 69 -4.63 6.53 -6.86
CA VAL A 69 -3.72 7.05 -5.83
C VAL A 69 -2.67 7.97 -6.45
N LEU A 70 -2.50 9.16 -5.87
CA LEU A 70 -1.36 10.03 -6.10
C LEU A 70 -0.35 9.85 -4.96
N LEU A 71 0.91 9.61 -5.29
CA LEU A 71 1.98 9.41 -4.33
C LEU A 71 2.87 10.66 -4.26
N VAL A 72 3.10 11.19 -3.06
CA VAL A 72 3.84 12.43 -2.84
C VAL A 72 4.90 12.22 -1.77
N ASP A 73 6.17 12.37 -2.16
CA ASP A 73 7.33 12.27 -1.28
C ASP A 73 8.54 12.89 -2.00
N ASP A 74 9.39 13.66 -1.35
CA ASP A 74 10.56 14.27 -2.00
C ASP A 74 11.67 13.25 -2.26
N GLU A 75 11.74 12.16 -1.49
CA GLU A 75 12.72 11.11 -1.67
C GLU A 75 12.32 10.11 -2.78
N SER A 76 13.06 10.11 -3.87
CA SER A 76 12.79 9.22 -5.02
C SER A 76 12.82 7.73 -4.66
N LEU A 77 13.70 7.32 -3.72
CA LEU A 77 13.79 5.94 -3.26
C LEU A 77 12.54 5.52 -2.50
N VAL A 78 12.02 6.39 -1.63
CA VAL A 78 10.78 6.14 -0.87
C VAL A 78 9.62 6.00 -1.84
N ARG A 79 9.49 6.91 -2.84
CA ARG A 79 8.45 6.77 -3.87
C ARG A 79 8.54 5.45 -4.62
N GLN A 80 9.75 4.98 -4.99
CA GLN A 80 9.93 3.68 -5.65
C GLN A 80 9.46 2.51 -4.77
N ILE A 81 9.79 2.53 -3.48
CA ILE A 81 9.37 1.48 -2.53
C ILE A 81 7.84 1.48 -2.40
N LEU A 82 7.24 2.63 -2.13
CA LEU A 82 5.78 2.77 -1.99
C LEU A 82 5.04 2.37 -3.27
N LYS A 83 5.59 2.72 -4.43
CA LYS A 83 5.08 2.28 -5.73
C LYS A 83 5.08 0.76 -5.89
N GLN A 84 6.15 0.09 -5.48
CA GLN A 84 6.23 -1.37 -5.52
C GLN A 84 5.21 -2.02 -4.58
N ILE A 85 5.04 -1.45 -3.37
CA ILE A 85 4.02 -1.90 -2.43
C ILE A 85 2.63 -1.78 -3.07
N LEU A 86 2.28 -0.63 -3.62
CA LEU A 86 0.96 -0.40 -4.21
C LEU A 86 0.72 -1.22 -5.48
N ALA A 87 1.76 -1.47 -6.30
CA ALA A 87 1.67 -2.28 -7.50
C ALA A 87 1.34 -3.76 -7.25
N SER A 88 1.47 -4.24 -6.01
CA SER A 88 1.07 -5.59 -5.62
C SER A 88 -0.46 -5.76 -5.48
N TYR A 89 -1.21 -4.66 -5.46
CA TYR A 89 -2.66 -4.65 -5.27
C TYR A 89 -3.38 -4.29 -6.59
N GLN A 90 -4.18 -5.20 -7.11
CA GLN A 90 -4.85 -5.04 -8.42
C GLN A 90 -5.95 -3.99 -8.42
N ASP A 91 -6.52 -3.67 -7.27
CA ASP A 91 -7.58 -2.70 -7.06
C ASP A 91 -7.08 -1.29 -6.74
N VAL A 92 -5.76 -1.08 -6.81
CA VAL A 92 -5.10 0.23 -6.68
C VAL A 92 -4.45 0.60 -8.01
N GLU A 93 -4.61 1.85 -8.41
CA GLU A 93 -3.96 2.44 -9.58
C GLU A 93 -3.14 3.66 -9.16
N LEU A 94 -1.83 3.60 -9.31
CA LEU A 94 -0.99 4.78 -9.14
C LEU A 94 -1.14 5.69 -10.36
N VAL A 95 -1.87 6.80 -10.21
CA VAL A 95 -2.17 7.74 -11.30
C VAL A 95 -1.10 8.81 -11.48
N GLY A 96 -0.20 8.98 -10.51
CA GLY A 96 0.90 9.92 -10.60
C GLY A 96 1.80 9.93 -9.38
N GLU A 97 2.92 10.63 -9.54
CA GLU A 97 3.89 10.89 -8.49
C GLU A 97 4.17 12.40 -8.43
N ALA A 98 4.51 12.92 -7.25
CA ALA A 98 4.96 14.29 -7.04
C ALA A 98 6.12 14.30 -6.03
N ALA A 99 7.08 15.20 -6.22
CA ALA A 99 8.27 15.33 -5.40
C ALA A 99 8.24 16.55 -4.45
N SER A 100 7.13 17.26 -4.41
CA SER A 100 6.95 18.45 -3.55
C SER A 100 5.45 18.75 -3.33
N GLY A 101 5.15 19.57 -2.32
CA GLY A 101 3.78 20.03 -2.07
C GLY A 101 3.20 20.83 -3.24
N TYR A 102 4.01 21.65 -3.92
CA TYR A 102 3.56 22.40 -5.10
C TYR A 102 3.16 21.46 -6.26
N GLU A 103 3.99 20.45 -6.53
CA GLU A 103 3.68 19.45 -7.54
C GLU A 103 2.44 18.63 -7.16
N ALA A 104 2.25 18.32 -5.86
CA ALA A 104 1.09 17.60 -5.37
C ALA A 104 -0.21 18.36 -5.65
N VAL A 105 -0.26 19.66 -5.34
CA VAL A 105 -1.44 20.50 -5.61
C VAL A 105 -1.77 20.53 -7.10
N ALA A 106 -0.76 20.74 -7.96
CA ALA A 106 -0.94 20.73 -9.41
C ALA A 106 -1.35 19.34 -9.96
N ALA A 107 -0.79 18.27 -9.39
CA ALA A 107 -1.11 16.90 -9.78
C ALA A 107 -2.55 16.52 -9.39
N VAL A 108 -3.03 16.92 -8.21
CA VAL A 108 -4.43 16.70 -7.80
C VAL A 108 -5.39 17.36 -8.77
N GLU A 109 -5.13 18.59 -9.17
CA GLU A 109 -5.98 19.32 -10.13
C GLU A 109 -6.04 18.61 -11.49
N ARG A 110 -4.90 18.17 -12.01
CA ARG A 110 -4.79 17.51 -13.31
C ARG A 110 -5.29 16.07 -13.33
N LEU A 111 -4.95 15.29 -12.28
CA LEU A 111 -5.16 13.85 -12.27
C LEU A 111 -6.45 13.43 -11.57
N GLN A 112 -7.02 14.29 -10.72
CA GLN A 112 -8.22 14.00 -9.94
C GLN A 112 -8.16 12.62 -9.27
N PRO A 113 -7.15 12.36 -8.39
CA PRO A 113 -7.03 11.08 -7.69
C PRO A 113 -8.17 10.91 -6.67
N ASP A 114 -8.43 9.68 -6.25
CA ASP A 114 -9.35 9.39 -5.14
C ASP A 114 -8.66 9.64 -3.80
N ILE A 115 -7.37 9.30 -3.73
CA ILE A 115 -6.55 9.40 -2.52
C ILE A 115 -5.18 10.00 -2.85
N VAL A 116 -4.70 10.85 -1.96
CA VAL A 116 -3.33 11.36 -1.95
C VAL A 116 -2.59 10.72 -0.78
N VAL A 117 -1.51 9.99 -1.04
CA VAL A 117 -0.56 9.53 -0.04
C VAL A 117 0.58 10.54 0.00
N MET A 118 0.75 11.23 1.13
CA MET A 118 1.56 12.44 1.22
C MET A 118 2.57 12.36 2.36
N ASP A 119 3.85 12.52 2.04
CA ASP A 119 4.86 12.81 3.05
C ASP A 119 4.56 14.14 3.76
N ILE A 120 4.76 14.16 5.08
CA ILE A 120 4.56 15.36 5.88
C ILE A 120 5.70 16.35 5.67
N ARG A 121 6.95 15.86 5.58
CA ARG A 121 8.14 16.73 5.59
C ARG A 121 8.83 16.78 4.24
N MET A 122 8.53 17.81 3.48
CA MET A 122 9.17 18.08 2.19
C MET A 122 9.75 19.50 2.13
N PRO A 123 10.82 19.73 1.37
CA PRO A 123 11.38 21.07 1.17
C PRO A 123 10.39 22.01 0.47
N GLY A 124 10.40 23.27 0.86
CA GLY A 124 9.53 24.30 0.29
C GLY A 124 8.12 24.23 0.85
N MET A 125 7.16 23.76 0.07
CA MET A 125 5.81 23.49 0.56
C MET A 125 5.77 22.09 1.18
N ASP A 126 5.63 22.03 2.51
CA ASP A 126 5.48 20.75 3.22
C ASP A 126 4.12 20.09 2.98
N GLY A 127 3.97 18.84 3.41
CA GLY A 127 2.74 18.08 3.23
C GLY A 127 1.54 18.67 3.98
N ILE A 128 1.76 19.33 5.10
CA ILE A 128 0.67 19.96 5.88
C ILE A 128 0.09 21.16 5.11
N ALA A 129 0.97 22.02 4.57
CA ALA A 129 0.57 23.17 3.77
C ALA A 129 -0.14 22.70 2.48
N ALA A 130 0.43 21.70 1.80
CA ALA A 130 -0.18 21.10 0.62
C ALA A 130 -1.56 20.49 0.92
N ALA A 131 -1.69 19.74 2.02
CA ALA A 131 -2.96 19.16 2.45
C ALA A 131 -4.03 20.22 2.69
N ARG A 132 -3.69 21.31 3.37
CA ARG A 132 -4.61 22.45 3.59
C ARG A 132 -5.08 23.06 2.27
N GLU A 133 -4.15 23.30 1.33
CA GLU A 133 -4.49 23.90 0.03
C GLU A 133 -5.36 22.94 -0.81
N ILE A 134 -5.01 21.66 -0.85
CA ILE A 134 -5.80 20.63 -1.53
C ILE A 134 -7.22 20.54 -0.93
N ARG A 135 -7.34 20.49 0.40
CA ARG A 135 -8.63 20.39 1.07
C ARG A 135 -9.49 21.65 0.91
N ALA A 136 -8.88 22.83 0.82
CA ALA A 136 -9.61 24.06 0.53
C ALA A 136 -10.26 24.05 -0.86
N LYS A 137 -9.55 23.52 -1.87
CA LYS A 137 -10.05 23.41 -3.26
C LYS A 137 -10.93 22.17 -3.48
N TYR A 138 -10.59 21.06 -2.83
CA TYR A 138 -11.21 19.74 -2.99
C TYR A 138 -11.63 19.17 -1.63
N PRO A 139 -12.75 19.64 -1.02
CA PRO A 139 -13.16 19.26 0.33
C PRO A 139 -13.41 17.77 0.55
N ARG A 140 -13.62 16.99 -0.51
CA ARG A 140 -13.84 15.55 -0.44
C ARG A 140 -12.57 14.72 -0.65
N MET A 141 -11.45 15.37 -1.01
CA MET A 141 -10.18 14.66 -1.23
C MET A 141 -9.76 13.89 0.02
N LYS A 142 -9.38 12.65 -0.15
CA LYS A 142 -8.84 11.83 0.94
C LYS A 142 -7.32 11.95 0.93
N ILE A 143 -6.75 12.30 2.07
CA ILE A 143 -5.30 12.46 2.23
C ILE A 143 -4.85 11.53 3.34
N ILE A 144 -3.86 10.68 3.05
CA ILE A 144 -3.18 9.82 4.01
C ILE A 144 -1.78 10.40 4.20
N GLY A 145 -1.46 10.82 5.43
CA GLY A 145 -0.14 11.32 5.77
C GLY A 145 0.86 10.17 6.00
N LEU A 146 2.10 10.36 5.56
CA LEU A 146 3.23 9.52 5.93
C LEU A 146 4.22 10.31 6.76
N SER A 147 4.69 9.73 7.86
CA SER A 147 5.64 10.33 8.79
C SER A 147 6.81 9.39 9.07
N GLU A 148 7.99 9.94 9.28
CA GLU A 148 9.13 9.15 9.77
C GLU A 148 9.05 8.87 11.27
N HIS A 149 8.32 9.69 12.03
CA HIS A 149 8.27 9.63 13.49
C HIS A 149 6.84 9.47 13.98
N ALA A 150 6.65 8.56 14.94
CA ALA A 150 5.37 8.41 15.64
C ALA A 150 5.12 9.63 16.56
N HIS A 151 3.85 10.01 16.68
CA HIS A 151 3.38 11.00 17.66
C HIS A 151 4.20 12.30 17.69
N SER A 152 4.30 12.98 16.57
CA SER A 152 4.91 14.29 16.47
C SER A 152 3.85 15.39 16.33
N TYR A 153 4.20 16.62 16.70
CA TYR A 153 3.37 17.81 16.41
C TYR A 153 2.89 17.85 14.94
N ASN A 154 3.71 17.36 14.03
CA ASN A 154 3.39 17.27 12.61
C ASN A 154 2.27 16.27 12.29
N THR A 155 2.14 15.19 13.08
CA THR A 155 1.05 14.22 12.94
C THR A 155 -0.30 14.90 13.22
N ASP A 156 -0.40 15.56 14.38
CA ASP A 156 -1.63 16.29 14.77
C ASP A 156 -1.96 17.41 13.77
N ALA A 157 -0.93 18.14 13.33
CA ALA A 157 -1.10 19.22 12.35
C ALA A 157 -1.56 18.71 10.98
N MET A 158 -1.11 17.51 10.57
CA MET A 158 -1.52 16.87 9.32
C MET A 158 -2.98 16.39 9.39
N GLU A 159 -3.41 15.85 10.52
CA GLU A 159 -4.82 15.49 10.76
C GLU A 159 -5.71 16.73 10.79
N GLN A 160 -5.28 17.81 11.45
CA GLN A 160 -5.98 19.10 11.43
C GLN A 160 -6.03 19.73 10.03
N ALA A 161 -5.06 19.47 9.18
CA ALA A 161 -5.07 19.85 7.77
C ALA A 161 -6.05 19.02 6.92
N GLY A 162 -6.68 17.99 7.51
CA GLY A 162 -7.72 17.19 6.90
C GLY A 162 -7.27 15.84 6.37
N ALA A 163 -6.11 15.34 6.82
CA ALA A 163 -5.74 13.96 6.56
C ALA A 163 -6.70 12.99 7.29
N VAL A 164 -7.04 11.89 6.66
CA VAL A 164 -7.92 10.85 7.23
C VAL A 164 -7.18 9.92 8.17
N GLY A 165 -5.86 9.99 8.19
CA GLY A 165 -4.97 9.31 9.10
C GLY A 165 -3.51 9.56 8.74
N VAL A 166 -2.62 9.33 9.71
CA VAL A 166 -1.17 9.47 9.54
C VAL A 166 -0.50 8.17 9.98
N TYR A 167 0.40 7.67 9.13
CA TYR A 167 1.08 6.39 9.34
C TYR A 167 2.60 6.56 9.24
N LEU A 168 3.33 5.68 9.90
CA LEU A 168 4.79 5.67 9.81
C LEU A 168 5.25 5.15 8.44
N LYS A 169 6.21 5.82 7.80
CA LYS A 169 6.83 5.35 6.54
C LYS A 169 7.40 3.93 6.70
N SER A 170 8.03 3.62 7.84
CA SER A 170 8.57 2.29 8.14
C SER A 170 7.53 1.18 8.22
N MET A 171 6.26 1.54 8.43
CA MET A 171 5.14 0.60 8.54
C MET A 171 4.27 0.59 7.26
N ALA A 172 4.69 1.25 6.19
CA ALA A 172 3.90 1.39 4.97
C ALA A 172 3.55 0.02 4.33
N LEU A 173 4.46 -0.95 4.40
CA LEU A 173 4.22 -2.30 3.87
C LEU A 173 2.99 -2.97 4.50
N GLU A 174 2.75 -2.72 5.78
CA GLU A 174 1.68 -3.36 6.56
C GLU A 174 0.40 -2.53 6.55
N TYR A 175 0.50 -1.19 6.67
CA TYR A 175 -0.65 -0.34 6.94
C TYR A 175 -1.14 0.51 5.76
N LEU A 176 -0.31 0.74 4.71
CA LEU A 176 -0.69 1.66 3.64
C LEU A 176 -1.91 1.16 2.85
N TYR A 177 -1.92 -0.11 2.43
CA TYR A 177 -3.05 -0.64 1.69
C TYR A 177 -4.34 -0.73 2.54
N PRO A 178 -4.33 -1.24 3.78
CA PRO A 178 -5.49 -1.14 4.67
C PRO A 178 -6.02 0.28 4.86
N ALA A 179 -5.13 1.27 4.99
CA ALA A 179 -5.51 2.67 5.12
C ALA A 179 -6.20 3.21 3.86
N ILE A 180 -5.68 2.87 2.68
CA ILE A 180 -6.31 3.21 1.39
C ILE A 180 -7.72 2.61 1.30
N LYS A 181 -7.88 1.35 1.65
CA LYS A 181 -9.21 0.69 1.63
C LYS A 181 -10.18 1.29 2.63
N ALA A 182 -9.73 1.67 3.82
CA ALA A 182 -10.56 2.32 4.82
C ALA A 182 -10.97 3.76 4.38
N ALA A 183 -10.09 4.48 3.70
CA ALA A 183 -10.36 5.83 3.20
C ALA A 183 -11.30 5.84 1.98
N HIS A 184 -11.26 4.79 1.16
CA HIS A 184 -12.08 4.64 -0.04
C HIS A 184 -12.73 3.24 -0.04
N PRO A 185 -13.74 3.01 0.82
CA PRO A 185 -14.49 1.76 0.79
C PRO A 185 -15.14 1.59 -0.59
N ALA A 186 -14.97 0.42 -1.19
CA ALA A 186 -15.67 0.08 -2.42
C ALA A 186 -17.19 0.22 -2.18
N ILE A 187 -17.85 0.99 -3.04
CA ILE A 187 -19.30 1.17 -3.04
C ILE A 187 -19.96 -0.13 -3.49
#